data_ab46f2ea8ea7729622d4f84fee93d358
#
_entry.id   ab46f2ea8ea7729622d4f84fee93d358
#
_cell.length_a   1.000
_cell.length_b   1.000
_cell.length_c   1.000
_cell.angle_alpha   90.00
_cell.angle_beta   90.00
_cell.angle_gamma   90.00
#
_symmetry.space_group_name_H-M   'P 1'
#
loop_
_entity.id
_entity.type
_entity.pdbx_description
1 polymer ?
#
loop_
_entity_poly.entity_id
_entity_poly.type
_entity_poly.pdbx_seq_one_letter_code
_entity_poly.pdbx_strand_id
1 'polypeptide(L)'
;MGRVLGPALRAAPRPRRQSGRPLRGPLNLVEEDVELGNGLTLAILRPPSADELIDEAAFDEEEFLPYWAELWPSGLALARYVAGRELRELRVLELGCGLGLPALAAALRSADVLATDWAEDAIELLRRNAERNGVFLHVARVRWSEPEPLLRAAPWDLVLGADLLYEMRNAEQLAELLPQLGGEVLLAEPGRPYAKDFLERFRAEPVAERIFRLGH
;
A
#
# COMPACT_ATOMS: atom_id res chain seq x y z
N MET A 1 -20.21 15.74 8.90
CA MET A 1 -21.04 14.99 7.94
C MET A 1 -20.10 14.11 7.14
N GLY A 2 -19.97 12.83 7.54
CA GLY A 2 -19.08 11.87 6.90
C GLY A 2 -19.49 11.63 5.44
N ARG A 3 -18.59 11.86 4.52
CA ARG A 3 -18.73 11.38 3.14
C ARG A 3 -18.42 9.89 3.14
N VAL A 4 -19.45 9.09 3.17
CA VAL A 4 -19.34 7.63 2.96
C VAL A 4 -18.86 7.39 1.54
N LEU A 5 -17.99 6.40 1.32
CA LEU A 5 -17.59 5.94 -0.01
C LEU A 5 -18.80 5.93 -0.93
N GLY A 6 -18.73 6.64 -2.04
CA GLY A 6 -19.81 6.76 -2.99
C GLY A 6 -20.30 5.39 -3.46
N PRO A 7 -21.55 5.27 -3.93
CA PRO A 7 -22.17 4.01 -4.33
C PRO A 7 -21.37 3.18 -5.36
N ALA A 8 -20.39 3.79 -6.05
CA ALA A 8 -19.53 3.12 -7.01
C ALA A 8 -18.56 2.10 -6.40
N LEU A 9 -18.14 2.26 -5.13
CA LEU A 9 -17.29 1.26 -4.44
C LEU A 9 -18.13 0.29 -3.58
N ARG A 10 -19.36 0.69 -3.17
CA ARG A 10 -20.29 -0.20 -2.46
C ARG A 10 -21.03 -1.17 -3.38
N ALA A 11 -21.16 -0.82 -4.66
CA ALA A 11 -21.93 -1.58 -5.65
C ALA A 11 -21.07 -2.06 -6.82
N ALA A 12 -19.75 -2.19 -6.65
CA ALA A 12 -18.98 -2.96 -7.60
C ALA A 12 -19.59 -4.36 -7.63
N PRO A 13 -20.19 -4.81 -8.77
CA PRO A 13 -20.64 -6.18 -8.89
C PRO A 13 -19.44 -7.03 -8.47
N ARG A 14 -19.69 -8.07 -7.64
CA ARG A 14 -18.65 -9.05 -7.31
C ARG A 14 -17.93 -9.34 -8.60
N PRO A 15 -16.62 -9.04 -8.70
CA PRO A 15 -15.91 -9.31 -9.93
C PRO A 15 -16.19 -10.77 -10.23
N ARG A 16 -16.73 -11.05 -11.41
CA ARG A 16 -16.72 -12.42 -11.93
C ARG A 16 -15.30 -12.85 -11.72
N ARG A 17 -15.09 -13.98 -11.01
CA ARG A 17 -13.79 -14.61 -10.85
C ARG A 17 -13.12 -14.57 -12.23
N GLN A 18 -12.35 -13.51 -12.48
CA GLN A 18 -11.37 -13.57 -13.52
C GLN A 18 -10.45 -14.66 -13.02
N SER A 19 -10.27 -15.67 -13.83
CA SER A 19 -9.39 -16.79 -13.58
C SER A 19 -7.96 -16.28 -13.44
N GLY A 20 -7.68 -15.62 -12.32
CA GLY A 20 -6.34 -15.44 -11.81
C GLY A 20 -5.79 -16.85 -11.60
N ARG A 21 -4.62 -17.10 -12.10
CA ARG A 21 -3.88 -18.34 -11.85
C ARG A 21 -3.91 -18.54 -10.33
N PRO A 22 -4.37 -19.68 -9.79
CA PRO A 22 -4.39 -19.88 -8.35
C PRO A 22 -2.98 -19.67 -7.82
N LEU A 23 -2.87 -19.05 -6.63
CA LEU A 23 -1.63 -18.99 -5.85
C LEU A 23 -0.84 -20.27 -6.07
N ARG A 24 0.42 -20.17 -6.48
CA ARG A 24 1.29 -21.31 -6.76
C ARG A 24 1.46 -22.14 -5.47
N GLY A 25 0.57 -23.07 -5.21
CA GLY A 25 0.59 -23.94 -4.04
C GLY A 25 0.34 -23.21 -2.70
N PRO A 26 0.28 -23.94 -1.59
CA PRO A 26 0.20 -23.32 -0.28
C PRO A 26 1.52 -22.58 -0.02
N LEU A 27 1.47 -21.23 0.03
CA LEU A 27 2.60 -20.44 0.50
C LEU A 27 2.96 -20.92 1.91
N ASN A 28 4.23 -21.28 2.10
CA ASN A 28 4.76 -21.45 3.44
C ASN A 28 4.77 -20.06 4.08
N LEU A 29 3.91 -19.80 5.06
CA LEU A 29 3.81 -18.49 5.70
C LEU A 29 4.28 -18.58 7.14
N VAL A 30 5.04 -17.60 7.55
CA VAL A 30 5.38 -17.35 8.95
C VAL A 30 4.50 -16.22 9.46
N GLU A 31 4.26 -16.26 10.76
CA GLU A 31 3.55 -15.22 11.49
C GLU A 31 4.54 -14.41 12.30
N GLU A 32 4.39 -13.09 12.26
CA GLU A 32 5.24 -12.17 12.98
C GLU A 32 4.39 -11.06 13.62
N ASP A 33 4.62 -10.83 14.92
CA ASP A 33 4.00 -9.71 15.63
C ASP A 33 4.83 -8.44 15.41
N VAL A 34 4.18 -7.41 14.85
CA VAL A 34 4.79 -6.13 14.53
C VAL A 34 4.24 -5.04 15.45
N GLU A 35 5.07 -4.56 16.36
CA GLU A 35 4.68 -3.47 17.26
C GLU A 35 4.68 -2.12 16.53
N LEU A 36 3.53 -1.43 16.59
CA LEU A 36 3.34 -0.10 16.02
C LEU A 36 3.55 1.03 17.04
N GLY A 37 3.66 0.70 18.34
CA GLY A 37 3.61 1.68 19.43
C GLY A 37 2.17 1.96 19.90
N ASN A 38 2.03 2.77 20.96
CA ASN A 38 0.74 3.14 21.55
C ASN A 38 -0.15 1.94 21.93
N GLY A 39 0.47 0.78 22.24
CA GLY A 39 -0.23 -0.44 22.59
C GLY A 39 -0.88 -1.15 21.39
N LEU A 40 -0.55 -0.78 20.17
CA LEU A 40 -1.02 -1.42 18.95
C LEU A 40 0.04 -2.40 18.41
N THR A 41 -0.42 -3.60 18.06
CA THR A 41 0.39 -4.65 17.43
C THR A 41 -0.38 -5.22 16.25
N LEU A 42 0.32 -5.53 15.18
CA LEU A 42 -0.20 -6.24 14.02
C LEU A 42 0.37 -7.67 13.99
N ALA A 43 -0.49 -8.66 13.84
CA ALA A 43 -0.10 -10.03 13.52
C ALA A 43 -0.01 -10.17 11.99
N ILE A 44 1.20 -10.30 11.45
CA ILE A 44 1.47 -10.30 10.01
C ILE A 44 1.84 -11.70 9.54
N LEU A 45 1.09 -12.21 8.58
CA LEU A 45 1.47 -13.38 7.77
C LEU A 45 2.35 -12.89 6.63
N ARG A 46 3.48 -13.53 6.42
CA ARG A 46 4.37 -13.28 5.29
C ARG A 46 5.11 -14.53 4.87
N PRO A 47 5.64 -14.61 3.65
CA PRO A 47 6.62 -15.63 3.28
C PRO A 47 7.86 -15.50 4.17
N PRO A 48 8.59 -16.59 4.45
CA PRO A 48 9.84 -16.54 5.21
C PRO A 48 10.90 -15.66 4.53
N SER A 49 10.94 -15.69 3.19
CA SER A 49 11.82 -14.89 2.34
C SER A 49 11.14 -14.63 0.99
N ALA A 50 11.38 -13.46 0.39
CA ALA A 50 10.97 -13.17 -0.97
C ALA A 50 11.67 -14.11 -1.99
N ASP A 51 12.88 -14.57 -1.70
CA ASP A 51 13.64 -15.47 -2.57
C ASP A 51 12.91 -16.80 -2.82
N GLU A 52 12.11 -17.28 -1.86
CA GLU A 52 11.30 -18.49 -2.03
C GLU A 52 10.18 -18.35 -3.07
N LEU A 53 9.85 -17.11 -3.44
CA LEU A 53 8.81 -16.79 -4.40
C LEU A 53 9.34 -16.54 -5.82
N ILE A 54 10.68 -16.51 -5.97
CA ILE A 54 11.31 -16.33 -7.29
C ILE A 54 11.09 -17.60 -8.11
N ASP A 55 10.41 -17.46 -9.23
CA ASP A 55 10.28 -18.51 -10.25
C ASP A 55 11.12 -18.12 -11.45
N GLU A 56 12.22 -18.82 -11.65
CA GLU A 56 13.13 -18.59 -12.79
C GLU A 56 12.41 -18.69 -14.15
N ALA A 57 11.34 -19.49 -14.26
CA ALA A 57 10.56 -19.61 -15.48
C ALA A 57 9.61 -18.44 -15.75
N ALA A 58 9.30 -17.63 -14.72
CA ALA A 58 8.46 -16.43 -14.86
C ALA A 58 9.30 -15.15 -15.09
N PHE A 59 10.61 -15.25 -15.01
CA PHE A 59 11.55 -14.12 -15.18
C PHE A 59 11.52 -13.54 -16.61
N ASP A 60 11.12 -14.34 -17.60
CA ASP A 60 11.10 -13.91 -19.01
C ASP A 60 9.91 -13.04 -19.41
N GLU A 61 8.84 -12.97 -18.60
CA GLU A 61 7.64 -12.19 -18.94
C GLU A 61 7.45 -10.91 -18.13
N GLU A 62 7.91 -10.86 -16.90
CA GLU A 62 7.85 -9.64 -16.05
C GLU A 62 9.06 -9.65 -15.10
N GLU A 63 10.02 -8.76 -15.29
CA GLU A 63 11.24 -8.56 -14.47
C GLU A 63 10.95 -8.16 -13.00
N PHE A 64 9.91 -8.72 -12.37
CA PHE A 64 9.49 -8.29 -11.04
C PHE A 64 9.89 -9.29 -9.97
N LEU A 65 10.90 -8.91 -9.20
CA LEU A 65 11.17 -9.56 -7.94
C LEU A 65 9.97 -9.37 -6.98
N PRO A 66 9.66 -10.36 -6.14
CA PRO A 66 8.51 -10.31 -5.23
C PRO A 66 8.76 -9.38 -4.03
N TYR A 67 9.12 -8.12 -4.29
CA TYR A 67 9.39 -7.10 -3.27
C TYR A 67 8.22 -6.87 -2.31
N TRP A 68 6.99 -7.17 -2.76
CA TRP A 68 5.78 -7.07 -1.95
C TRP A 68 5.79 -7.97 -0.71
N ALA A 69 6.60 -9.05 -0.70
CA ALA A 69 6.61 -10.08 0.34
C ALA A 69 7.49 -9.72 1.56
N GLU A 70 8.25 -8.63 1.49
CA GLU A 70 9.20 -8.25 2.52
C GLU A 70 8.64 -7.20 3.49
N LEU A 71 9.09 -7.29 4.76
CA LEU A 71 8.85 -6.26 5.77
C LEU A 71 9.85 -5.10 5.59
N TRP A 72 9.51 -4.18 4.72
CA TRP A 72 10.35 -3.02 4.47
C TRP A 72 10.37 -2.08 5.68
N PRO A 73 11.57 -1.60 6.12
CA PRO A 73 11.68 -0.65 7.22
C PRO A 73 10.86 0.64 7.01
N SER A 74 10.73 1.11 5.77
CA SER A 74 9.92 2.27 5.41
C SER A 74 8.43 2.03 5.64
N GLY A 75 7.93 0.84 5.30
CA GLY A 75 6.53 0.45 5.57
C GLY A 75 6.25 0.40 7.07
N LEU A 76 7.18 -0.16 7.85
CA LEU A 76 7.06 -0.19 9.31
C LEU A 76 7.09 1.22 9.92
N ALA A 77 8.00 2.08 9.47
CA ALA A 77 8.09 3.46 9.95
C ALA A 77 6.79 4.23 9.66
N LEU A 78 6.26 4.10 8.43
CA LEU A 78 5.01 4.74 8.04
C LEU A 78 3.82 4.20 8.84
N ALA A 79 3.73 2.88 9.04
CA ALA A 79 2.68 2.27 9.85
C ALA A 79 2.68 2.78 11.29
N ARG A 80 3.86 2.91 11.91
CA ARG A 80 4.01 3.49 13.25
C ARG A 80 3.57 4.96 13.30
N TYR A 81 3.93 5.74 12.31
CA TYR A 81 3.52 7.14 12.20
C TYR A 81 2.00 7.26 12.06
N VAL A 82 1.41 6.46 11.18
CA VAL A 82 -0.04 6.39 10.93
C VAL A 82 -0.80 5.93 12.18
N ALA A 83 -0.28 4.95 12.92
CA ALA A 83 -0.87 4.46 14.16
C ALA A 83 -1.00 5.54 15.25
N GLY A 84 -0.16 6.59 15.20
CA GLY A 84 -0.23 7.75 16.11
C GLY A 84 -1.23 8.83 15.69
N ARG A 85 -1.92 8.70 14.55
CA ARG A 85 -2.80 9.73 14.00
C ARG A 85 -4.28 9.47 14.29
N GLU A 86 -5.08 10.54 14.32
CA GLU A 86 -6.55 10.45 14.26
C GLU A 86 -6.99 10.34 12.80
N LEU A 87 -7.55 9.19 12.43
CA LEU A 87 -7.94 8.88 11.04
C LEU A 87 -9.40 8.45 10.92
N ARG A 88 -10.17 8.55 11.98
CA ARG A 88 -11.58 8.14 12.00
C ARG A 88 -12.34 8.76 10.82
N GLU A 89 -12.97 7.89 10.04
CA GLU A 89 -13.78 8.24 8.86
C GLU A 89 -13.01 8.91 7.71
N LEU A 90 -11.69 9.09 7.81
CA LEU A 90 -10.90 9.57 6.69
C LEU A 90 -10.82 8.49 5.62
N ARG A 91 -10.87 8.92 4.36
CA ARG A 91 -10.66 8.08 3.19
C ARG A 91 -9.17 7.99 2.90
N VAL A 92 -8.61 6.83 3.16
CA VAL A 92 -7.16 6.57 3.03
C VAL A 92 -6.89 5.65 1.86
N LEU A 93 -5.95 6.02 1.01
CA LEU A 93 -5.41 5.19 -0.07
C LEU A 93 -3.98 4.80 0.26
N GLU A 94 -3.65 3.51 0.16
CA GLU A 94 -2.26 3.07 0.13
C GLU A 94 -1.89 2.59 -1.27
N LEU A 95 -0.78 3.10 -1.81
CA LEU A 95 -0.19 2.73 -3.09
C LEU A 95 0.98 1.78 -2.86
N GLY A 96 1.05 0.67 -3.63
CA GLY A 96 2.11 -0.32 -3.49
C GLY A 96 2.16 -0.93 -2.09
N CYS A 97 1.02 -1.44 -1.62
CA CYS A 97 0.83 -1.80 -0.22
C CYS A 97 1.67 -3.01 0.25
N GLY A 98 2.09 -3.91 -0.64
CA GLY A 98 2.79 -5.12 -0.25
C GLY A 98 2.06 -5.88 0.87
N LEU A 99 2.72 -6.05 2.02
CA LEU A 99 2.11 -6.67 3.22
C LEU A 99 1.06 -5.79 3.91
N GLY A 100 0.96 -4.51 3.56
CA GLY A 100 -0.10 -3.59 3.95
C GLY A 100 0.00 -3.03 5.36
N LEU A 101 1.18 -2.90 5.94
CA LEU A 101 1.34 -2.40 7.30
C LEU A 101 0.71 -1.01 7.53
N PRO A 102 0.96 0.00 6.67
CA PRO A 102 0.32 1.32 6.79
C PRO A 102 -1.21 1.26 6.65
N ALA A 103 -1.74 0.47 5.69
CA ALA A 103 -3.19 0.30 5.51
C ALA A 103 -3.85 -0.34 6.72
N LEU A 104 -3.24 -1.41 7.27
CA LEU A 104 -3.73 -2.08 8.47
C LEU A 104 -3.70 -1.12 9.68
N ALA A 105 -2.62 -0.35 9.84
CA ALA A 105 -2.52 0.66 10.89
C ALA A 105 -3.61 1.74 10.75
N ALA A 106 -3.89 2.21 9.54
CA ALA A 106 -4.97 3.16 9.27
C ALA A 106 -6.35 2.56 9.58
N ALA A 107 -6.58 1.30 9.20
CA ALA A 107 -7.83 0.59 9.51
C ALA A 107 -8.04 0.41 11.02
N LEU A 108 -6.99 0.09 11.79
CA LEU A 108 -7.04 0.08 13.27
C LEU A 108 -7.41 1.45 13.87
N ARG A 109 -7.14 2.55 13.15
CA ARG A 109 -7.53 3.92 13.52
C ARG A 109 -8.90 4.33 12.96
N SER A 110 -9.70 3.34 12.51
CA SER A 110 -11.07 3.53 11.98
C SER A 110 -11.15 4.37 10.71
N ALA A 111 -10.11 4.37 9.88
CA ALA A 111 -10.14 4.94 8.54
C ALA A 111 -10.94 4.06 7.57
N ASP A 112 -11.48 4.65 6.51
CA ASP A 112 -12.05 3.96 5.35
C ASP A 112 -10.91 3.77 4.32
N VAL A 113 -10.33 2.57 4.30
CA VAL A 113 -9.07 2.30 3.61
C VAL A 113 -9.28 1.55 2.30
N LEU A 114 -8.62 2.02 1.23
CA LEU A 114 -8.32 1.25 0.03
C LEU A 114 -6.82 1.02 -0.04
N ALA A 115 -6.37 -0.24 -0.03
CA ALA A 115 -4.99 -0.60 -0.27
C ALA A 115 -4.83 -1.22 -1.65
N THR A 116 -3.77 -0.82 -2.38
CA THR A 116 -3.58 -1.25 -3.76
C THR A 116 -2.15 -1.72 -4.01
N ASP A 117 -2.03 -2.74 -4.82
CA ASP A 117 -0.77 -3.25 -5.33
C ASP A 117 -0.99 -3.78 -6.76
N TRP A 118 0.08 -3.93 -7.53
CA TRP A 118 0.01 -4.58 -8.85
C TRP A 118 0.04 -6.11 -8.73
N ALA A 119 0.65 -6.65 -7.66
CA ALA A 119 0.79 -8.08 -7.42
C ALA A 119 -0.49 -8.67 -6.81
N GLU A 120 -1.06 -9.69 -7.47
CA GLU A 120 -2.27 -10.36 -6.98
C GLU A 120 -2.02 -11.06 -5.64
N ASP A 121 -0.82 -11.63 -5.46
CA ASP A 121 -0.45 -12.33 -4.23
C ASP A 121 -0.35 -11.38 -3.03
N ALA A 122 0.12 -10.14 -3.24
CA ALA A 122 0.11 -9.09 -2.22
C ALA A 122 -1.33 -8.79 -1.77
N ILE A 123 -2.24 -8.63 -2.72
CA ILE A 123 -3.66 -8.36 -2.47
C ILE A 123 -4.32 -9.49 -1.66
N GLU A 124 -4.05 -10.74 -2.03
CA GLU A 124 -4.60 -11.89 -1.31
C GLU A 124 -4.03 -12.02 0.10
N LEU A 125 -2.73 -11.81 0.25
CA LEU A 125 -2.08 -11.88 1.56
C LEU A 125 -2.54 -10.74 2.48
N LEU A 126 -2.73 -9.54 1.95
CA LEU A 126 -3.27 -8.42 2.72
C LEU A 126 -4.70 -8.68 3.22
N ARG A 127 -5.57 -9.34 2.43
CA ARG A 127 -6.91 -9.76 2.91
C ARG A 127 -6.80 -10.66 4.14
N ARG A 128 -5.90 -11.65 4.09
CA ARG A 128 -5.65 -12.56 5.22
C ARG A 128 -5.09 -11.83 6.43
N ASN A 129 -4.19 -10.87 6.22
CA ASN A 129 -3.64 -10.03 7.27
C ASN A 129 -4.73 -9.14 7.90
N ALA A 130 -5.65 -8.59 7.10
CA ALA A 130 -6.77 -7.81 7.60
C ALA A 130 -7.73 -8.66 8.48
N GLU A 131 -8.11 -9.85 7.99
CA GLU A 131 -8.93 -10.79 8.76
C GLU A 131 -8.27 -11.17 10.08
N ARG A 132 -6.96 -11.42 10.07
CA ARG A 132 -6.20 -11.81 11.26
C ARG A 132 -6.15 -10.71 12.32
N ASN A 133 -6.09 -9.46 11.89
CA ASN A 133 -6.08 -8.29 12.77
C ASN A 133 -7.50 -7.78 13.11
N GLY A 134 -8.55 -8.46 12.66
CA GLY A 134 -9.93 -8.09 12.94
C GLY A 134 -10.34 -6.73 12.35
N VAL A 135 -9.68 -6.28 11.28
CA VAL A 135 -9.98 -5.02 10.61
C VAL A 135 -10.60 -5.25 9.23
N PHE A 136 -11.39 -4.29 8.79
CA PHE A 136 -11.93 -4.26 7.44
C PHE A 136 -11.24 -3.17 6.63
N LEU A 137 -10.82 -3.51 5.41
CA LEU A 137 -10.33 -2.58 4.40
C LEU A 137 -10.68 -3.09 2.99
N HIS A 138 -10.72 -2.18 2.04
CA HIS A 138 -10.85 -2.53 0.64
C HIS A 138 -9.46 -2.79 0.06
N VAL A 139 -9.38 -3.78 -0.83
CA VAL A 139 -8.15 -4.07 -1.57
C VAL A 139 -8.44 -4.18 -3.06
N ALA A 140 -7.53 -3.67 -3.88
CA ALA A 140 -7.66 -3.76 -5.32
C ALA A 140 -6.29 -3.94 -5.99
N ARG A 141 -6.25 -4.80 -7.01
CA ARG A 141 -5.09 -4.86 -7.90
C ARG A 141 -5.16 -3.68 -8.86
N VAL A 142 -4.15 -2.80 -8.81
CA VAL A 142 -4.07 -1.62 -9.69
C VAL A 142 -2.63 -1.41 -10.12
N ARG A 143 -2.42 -1.21 -11.42
CA ARG A 143 -1.15 -0.74 -11.98
C ARG A 143 -1.20 0.79 -12.08
N TRP A 144 -0.13 1.48 -11.76
CA TRP A 144 -0.09 2.95 -11.86
C TRP A 144 -0.10 3.45 -13.31
N SER A 145 0.26 2.59 -14.26
CA SER A 145 0.05 2.84 -15.69
C SER A 145 -1.41 2.82 -16.13
N GLU A 146 -2.32 2.30 -15.30
CA GLU A 146 -3.76 2.19 -15.54
C GLU A 146 -4.53 2.72 -14.32
N PRO A 147 -4.39 4.04 -13.99
CA PRO A 147 -4.83 4.61 -12.70
C PRO A 147 -6.32 4.91 -12.62
N GLU A 148 -7.11 4.68 -13.67
CA GLU A 148 -8.52 5.07 -13.74
C GLU A 148 -9.37 4.61 -12.53
N PRO A 149 -9.16 3.42 -11.93
CA PRO A 149 -9.91 3.03 -10.73
C PRO A 149 -9.65 3.96 -9.55
N LEU A 150 -8.40 4.43 -9.37
CA LEU A 150 -7.99 5.34 -8.30
C LEU A 150 -8.54 6.74 -8.52
N LEU A 151 -8.47 7.23 -9.78
CA LEU A 151 -8.95 8.55 -10.17
C LEU A 151 -10.47 8.66 -10.04
N ARG A 152 -11.22 7.61 -10.41
CA ARG A 152 -12.67 7.59 -10.20
C ARG A 152 -13.08 7.59 -8.73
N ALA A 153 -12.22 7.07 -7.86
CA ALA A 153 -12.47 7.04 -6.43
C ALA A 153 -12.00 8.31 -5.70
N ALA A 154 -11.18 9.14 -6.33
CA ALA A 154 -10.71 10.41 -5.77
C ALA A 154 -11.87 11.40 -5.50
N PRO A 155 -11.72 12.42 -4.65
CA PRO A 155 -10.51 12.71 -3.87
C PRO A 155 -10.37 11.82 -2.62
N TRP A 156 -9.13 11.61 -2.21
CA TRP A 156 -8.76 10.96 -0.96
C TRP A 156 -8.43 12.02 0.10
N ASP A 157 -8.57 11.68 1.39
CA ASP A 157 -8.16 12.57 2.49
C ASP A 157 -6.68 12.37 2.80
N LEU A 158 -6.18 11.13 2.66
CA LEU A 158 -4.79 10.76 2.89
C LEU A 158 -4.35 9.69 1.88
N VAL A 159 -3.19 9.91 1.26
CA VAL A 159 -2.52 8.94 0.40
C VAL A 159 -1.21 8.51 1.07
N LEU A 160 -0.98 7.21 1.17
CA LEU A 160 0.18 6.59 1.79
C LEU A 160 1.01 5.87 0.73
N GLY A 161 2.32 5.93 0.88
CA GLY A 161 3.25 5.15 0.09
C GLY A 161 4.55 4.91 0.85
N ALA A 162 5.11 3.72 0.72
CA ALA A 162 6.35 3.36 1.39
C ALA A 162 7.30 2.64 0.44
N ASP A 163 8.52 3.15 0.31
CA ASP A 163 9.59 2.57 -0.51
C ASP A 163 9.22 2.37 -2.00
N LEU A 164 8.55 3.35 -2.59
CA LEU A 164 8.01 3.23 -3.95
C LEU A 164 8.98 3.71 -5.04
N LEU A 165 10.04 4.46 -4.69
CA LEU A 165 10.93 5.14 -5.66
C LEU A 165 12.17 4.31 -6.01
N TYR A 166 12.05 2.98 -6.04
CA TYR A 166 13.17 2.07 -6.33
C TYR A 166 13.48 1.93 -7.83
N GLU A 167 12.57 2.36 -8.72
CA GLU A 167 12.75 2.42 -10.16
C GLU A 167 12.37 3.79 -10.71
N MET A 168 13.02 4.22 -11.79
CA MET A 168 12.75 5.51 -12.44
C MET A 168 11.31 5.59 -12.95
N ARG A 169 10.81 4.52 -13.58
CA ARG A 169 9.42 4.46 -14.07
C ARG A 169 8.39 4.67 -12.94
N ASN A 170 8.68 4.19 -11.73
CA ASN A 170 7.80 4.38 -10.58
C ASN A 170 7.73 5.85 -10.18
N ALA A 171 8.88 6.51 -10.14
CA ALA A 171 8.94 7.95 -9.84
C ALA A 171 8.19 8.78 -10.89
N GLU A 172 8.31 8.44 -12.18
CA GLU A 172 7.60 9.11 -13.27
C GLU A 172 6.08 8.91 -13.14
N GLN A 173 5.61 7.66 -13.01
CA GLN A 173 4.18 7.35 -12.89
C GLN A 173 3.56 7.98 -11.64
N LEU A 174 4.24 7.93 -10.50
CA LEU A 174 3.76 8.55 -9.27
C LEU A 174 3.74 10.08 -9.37
N ALA A 175 4.72 10.68 -10.06
CA ALA A 175 4.76 12.12 -10.26
C ALA A 175 3.59 12.65 -11.12
N GLU A 176 3.02 11.81 -11.97
CA GLU A 176 1.81 12.12 -12.75
C GLU A 176 0.53 11.82 -11.99
N LEU A 177 0.53 10.74 -11.20
CA LEU A 177 -0.66 10.24 -10.50
C LEU A 177 -1.00 11.05 -9.25
N LEU A 178 -0.03 11.29 -8.37
CA LEU A 178 -0.27 11.86 -7.05
C LEU A 178 -1.04 13.20 -7.05
N PRO A 179 -0.74 14.17 -7.96
CA PRO A 179 -1.49 15.43 -8.00
C PRO A 179 -2.98 15.28 -8.31
N GLN A 180 -3.39 14.15 -8.86
CA GLN A 180 -4.77 13.88 -9.27
C GLN A 180 -5.59 13.18 -8.18
N LEU A 181 -4.94 12.67 -7.13
CA LEU A 181 -5.60 11.92 -6.07
C LEU A 181 -6.21 12.79 -4.98
N GLY A 182 -5.69 14.01 -4.80
CA GLY A 182 -6.09 14.92 -3.73
C GLY A 182 -5.56 14.51 -2.35
N GLY A 183 -5.90 15.31 -1.34
CA GLY A 183 -5.58 15.04 0.06
C GLY A 183 -4.11 15.22 0.44
N GLU A 184 -3.79 14.87 1.68
CA GLU A 184 -2.42 14.83 2.17
C GLU A 184 -1.71 13.58 1.61
N VAL A 185 -0.48 13.73 1.10
CA VAL A 185 0.33 12.60 0.66
C VAL A 185 1.50 12.42 1.62
N LEU A 186 1.63 11.22 2.20
CA LEU A 186 2.75 10.81 3.04
C LEU A 186 3.55 9.71 2.34
N LEU A 187 4.82 9.99 2.13
CA LEU A 187 5.77 9.05 1.53
C LEU A 187 6.87 8.70 2.52
N ALA A 188 7.02 7.41 2.84
CA ALA A 188 8.19 6.92 3.56
C ALA A 188 9.26 6.48 2.57
N GLU A 189 10.43 7.11 2.63
CA GLU A 189 11.47 6.99 1.61
C GLU A 189 12.86 6.79 2.25
N PRO A 190 13.52 5.63 1.99
CA PRO A 190 14.78 5.30 2.65
C PRO A 190 16.03 6.00 2.07
N GLY A 191 15.91 6.73 0.97
CA GLY A 191 17.01 7.36 0.25
C GLY A 191 17.33 6.63 -1.06
N ARG A 192 16.31 6.20 -1.79
CA ARG A 192 16.46 5.57 -3.12
C ARG A 192 17.07 6.55 -4.14
N PRO A 193 17.71 6.07 -5.20
CA PRO A 193 18.38 6.92 -6.18
C PRO A 193 17.48 8.01 -6.80
N TYR A 194 16.20 7.71 -7.00
CA TYR A 194 15.23 8.62 -7.62
C TYR A 194 14.48 9.51 -6.63
N ALA A 195 14.74 9.34 -5.32
CA ALA A 195 13.99 10.03 -4.28
C ALA A 195 14.30 11.53 -4.24
N LYS A 196 15.55 11.93 -4.40
CA LYS A 196 15.97 13.32 -4.23
C LYS A 196 15.20 14.25 -5.16
N ASP A 197 15.26 14.01 -6.46
CA ASP A 197 14.61 14.85 -7.46
C ASP A 197 13.09 14.81 -7.35
N PHE A 198 12.55 13.64 -6.98
CA PHE A 198 11.12 13.47 -6.73
C PHE A 198 10.65 14.31 -5.54
N LEU A 199 11.34 14.26 -4.41
CA LEU A 199 10.99 15.02 -3.21
C LEU A 199 11.15 16.53 -3.45
N GLU A 200 12.19 16.96 -4.17
CA GLU A 200 12.37 18.36 -4.57
C GLU A 200 11.23 18.85 -5.48
N ARG A 201 10.82 18.06 -6.47
CA ARG A 201 9.69 18.37 -7.37
C ARG A 201 8.41 18.66 -6.58
N PHE A 202 8.12 17.85 -5.55
CA PHE A 202 6.94 17.99 -4.71
C PHE A 202 7.14 18.91 -3.51
N ARG A 203 8.25 19.64 -3.40
CA ARG A 203 8.56 20.49 -2.24
C ARG A 203 8.29 19.78 -0.93
N ALA A 204 8.73 18.51 -0.85
CA ALA A 204 8.42 17.63 0.24
C ALA A 204 8.98 18.13 1.56
N GLU A 205 8.17 18.09 2.61
CA GLU A 205 8.56 18.48 3.96
C GLU A 205 8.72 17.23 4.84
N PRO A 206 9.82 17.08 5.58
CA PRO A 206 9.95 15.97 6.52
C PRO A 206 8.98 16.15 7.69
N VAL A 207 8.17 15.14 7.98
CA VAL A 207 7.22 15.10 9.11
C VAL A 207 7.67 14.15 10.22
N ALA A 208 8.54 13.18 9.87
CA ALA A 208 9.22 12.29 10.79
C ALA A 208 10.51 11.79 10.10
N GLU A 209 11.30 10.95 10.80
CA GLU A 209 12.49 10.36 10.21
C GLU A 209 12.11 9.58 8.93
N ARG A 210 12.63 10.02 7.77
CA ARG A 210 12.40 9.44 6.44
C ARG A 210 10.92 9.35 6.02
N ILE A 211 10.05 10.15 6.65
CA ILE A 211 8.65 10.30 6.23
C ILE A 211 8.45 11.75 5.81
N PHE A 212 7.94 11.91 4.60
CA PHE A 212 7.77 13.21 3.95
C PHE A 212 6.29 13.44 3.63
N ARG A 213 5.84 14.67 3.89
CA ARG A 213 4.59 15.19 3.33
C ARG A 213 4.91 15.84 2.01
N LEU A 214 4.23 15.44 0.94
CA LEU A 214 4.40 16.05 -0.37
C LEU A 214 3.54 17.31 -0.49
N GLY A 215 4.12 18.39 -1.02
CA GLY A 215 3.39 19.59 -1.40
C GLY A 215 2.65 19.40 -2.75
N HIS A 216 1.59 20.12 -2.94
CA HIS A 216 0.81 20.17 -4.19
C HIS A 216 1.32 21.24 -5.13
#